data_e2efbbc821cdaf88f88a1d973d48729b
#
_entry.id   e2efbbc821cdaf88f88a1d973d48729b
#
_cell.length_a   1.000
_cell.length_b   1.000
_cell.length_c   1.000
_cell.angle_alpha   90.00
_cell.angle_beta   90.00
_cell.angle_gamma   90.00
#
_symmetry.space_group_name_H-M   'P 1'
#
loop_
_entity.id
_entity.type
_entity.pdbx_description
1 polymer ?
#
loop_
_entity_poly.entity_id
_entity_poly.type
_entity_poly.pdbx_seq_one_letter_code
_entity_poly.pdbx_strand_id
1 'polypeptide(L)'
;VGSEMCIRDSYHTDSIHDREVERFSLAFCNALRHKGLPERWGYLCRIAAILCSVGKFVSLRNHGEHAYHIVMGTDIFGLSEEEKQVVANVVYYHYKGTPSDDDDCFRVLTELQKIQVTKLVAIVRVACSLDAGSNQKIDEIRLEEKDKELIVHVRTKENISLEWWTFNRDSIYFSEIFGMEISLTIGGV
;
A
#
# COMPACT_ATOMS: atom_id res chain seq x y z
N VAL A 1 10.44 -14.70 4.80
CA VAL A 1 11.34 -13.53 4.78
C VAL A 1 12.50 -13.87 3.85
N GLY A 2 12.41 -13.53 2.61
CA GLY A 2 13.45 -14.02 1.72
C GLY A 2 13.68 -13.13 0.51
N SER A 3 13.04 -13.45 -0.60
CA SER A 3 13.33 -12.82 -1.89
C SER A 3 12.92 -11.35 -1.98
N GLU A 4 11.77 -10.97 -1.42
CA GLU A 4 11.29 -9.58 -1.42
C GLU A 4 12.22 -8.63 -0.64
N MET A 5 12.78 -9.10 0.48
CA MET A 5 13.77 -8.35 1.26
C MET A 5 15.10 -8.25 0.49
N CYS A 6 15.53 -9.34 -0.17
CA CYS A 6 16.73 -9.32 -1.02
C CYS A 6 16.57 -8.37 -2.21
N ILE A 7 15.38 -8.34 -2.85
CA ILE A 7 15.08 -7.42 -3.94
C ILE A 7 15.22 -5.98 -3.41
N ARG A 8 14.49 -5.63 -2.35
CA ARG A 8 14.56 -4.30 -1.73
C ARG A 8 16.01 -3.89 -1.42
N ASP A 9 16.77 -4.76 -0.75
CA ASP A 9 18.14 -4.47 -0.32
C ASP A 9 19.10 -4.33 -1.52
N SER A 10 18.88 -5.09 -2.62
CA SER A 10 19.66 -4.98 -3.85
C SER A 10 19.43 -3.65 -4.59
N TYR A 11 18.25 -3.07 -4.47
CA TYR A 11 17.90 -1.79 -5.11
C TYR A 11 18.08 -0.58 -4.18
N HIS A 12 18.71 -0.73 -3.01
CA HIS A 12 19.03 0.38 -2.07
C HIS A 12 17.85 1.33 -1.85
N THR A 13 16.66 0.78 -1.62
CA THR A 13 15.45 1.57 -1.40
C THR A 13 15.43 2.19 0.00
N ASP A 14 14.52 3.14 0.23
CA ASP A 14 14.27 3.71 1.56
C ASP A 14 13.65 2.66 2.50
N SER A 15 14.55 1.84 3.06
CA SER A 15 14.18 0.67 3.87
C SER A 15 13.40 1.04 5.14
N ILE A 16 13.49 2.29 5.60
CA ILE A 16 12.79 2.75 6.80
C ILE A 16 11.35 3.11 6.42
N HIS A 17 11.16 3.89 5.36
CA HIS A 17 9.85 4.20 4.80
C HIS A 17 9.08 2.92 4.43
N ASP A 18 9.70 2.01 3.69
CA ASP A 18 9.06 0.76 3.26
C ASP A 18 8.58 -0.10 4.44
N ARG A 19 9.33 -0.11 5.56
CA ARG A 19 8.92 -0.79 6.80
C ARG A 19 7.73 -0.11 7.47
N GLU A 20 7.66 1.22 7.47
CA GLU A 20 6.50 1.94 7.98
C GLU A 20 5.26 1.67 7.13
N VAL A 21 5.40 1.71 5.80
CA VAL A 21 4.31 1.36 4.88
C VAL A 21 3.86 -0.09 5.10
N GLU A 22 4.79 -1.04 5.27
CA GLU A 22 4.48 -2.43 5.63
C GLU A 22 3.67 -2.50 6.93
N ARG A 23 4.15 -1.86 7.99
CA ARG A 23 3.52 -1.84 9.32
C ARG A 23 2.09 -1.30 9.25
N PHE A 24 1.91 -0.15 8.61
CA PHE A 24 0.59 0.47 8.45
C PHE A 24 -0.34 -0.38 7.58
N SER A 25 0.15 -0.87 6.43
CA SER A 25 -0.63 -1.72 5.53
C SER A 25 -1.15 -2.98 6.24
N LEU A 26 -0.32 -3.63 7.06
CA LEU A 26 -0.73 -4.80 7.84
C LEU A 26 -1.80 -4.46 8.88
N ALA A 27 -1.70 -3.30 9.53
CA ALA A 27 -2.73 -2.84 10.47
C ALA A 27 -4.08 -2.68 9.75
N PHE A 28 -4.11 -2.03 8.57
CA PHE A 28 -5.32 -1.92 7.76
C PHE A 28 -5.85 -3.27 7.29
N CYS A 29 -4.99 -4.15 6.77
CA CYS A 29 -5.41 -5.49 6.34
C CYS A 29 -6.06 -6.28 7.49
N ASN A 30 -5.49 -6.19 8.70
CA ASN A 30 -6.05 -6.87 9.88
C ASN A 30 -7.40 -6.29 10.30
N ALA A 31 -7.55 -4.96 10.31
CA ALA A 31 -8.82 -4.30 10.64
C ALA A 31 -9.92 -4.63 9.62
N LEU A 32 -9.57 -4.79 8.35
CA LEU A 32 -10.51 -4.98 7.25
C LEU A 32 -10.75 -6.46 6.88
N ARG A 33 -10.24 -7.44 7.64
CA ARG A 33 -10.44 -8.88 7.35
C ARG A 33 -11.90 -9.25 7.14
N HIS A 34 -12.78 -8.71 7.96
CA HIS A 34 -14.23 -8.96 7.88
C HIS A 34 -14.90 -8.30 6.66
N LYS A 35 -14.22 -7.39 5.96
CA LYS A 35 -14.66 -6.75 4.70
C LYS A 35 -14.21 -7.53 3.45
N GLY A 36 -13.89 -8.80 3.61
CA GLY A 36 -13.50 -9.66 2.51
C GLY A 36 -12.04 -9.49 2.07
N LEU A 37 -11.13 -9.31 3.03
CA LEU A 37 -9.69 -9.43 2.85
C LEU A 37 -9.18 -10.73 3.49
N PRO A 38 -9.05 -11.82 2.73
CA PRO A 38 -8.45 -13.04 3.24
C PRO A 38 -7.00 -12.82 3.70
N GLU A 39 -6.52 -13.65 4.60
CA GLU A 39 -5.15 -13.54 5.14
C GLU A 39 -4.09 -13.55 4.02
N ARG A 40 -4.30 -14.32 2.97
CA ARG A 40 -3.41 -14.36 1.80
C ARG A 40 -3.27 -13.00 1.11
N TRP A 41 -4.34 -12.21 1.04
CA TRP A 41 -4.29 -10.86 0.49
C TRP A 41 -3.48 -9.90 1.37
N GLY A 42 -3.53 -10.08 2.70
CA GLY A 42 -2.66 -9.36 3.62
C GLY A 42 -1.18 -9.66 3.37
N TYR A 43 -0.85 -10.91 3.03
CA TYR A 43 0.51 -11.28 2.63
C TYR A 43 0.94 -10.60 1.33
N LEU A 44 0.07 -10.56 0.29
CA LEU A 44 0.35 -9.84 -0.96
C LEU A 44 0.51 -8.33 -0.71
N CYS A 45 -0.35 -7.75 0.12
CA CYS A 45 -0.26 -6.35 0.53
C CYS A 45 1.07 -6.02 1.19
N ARG A 46 1.52 -6.89 2.09
CA ARG A 46 2.82 -6.79 2.75
C ARG A 46 3.97 -6.75 1.75
N ILE A 47 4.00 -7.69 0.80
CA ILE A 47 5.04 -7.73 -0.23
C ILE A 47 5.01 -6.46 -1.07
N ALA A 48 3.83 -6.01 -1.50
CA ALA A 48 3.69 -4.78 -2.27
C ALA A 48 4.18 -3.55 -1.48
N ALA A 49 3.88 -3.46 -0.19
CA ALA A 49 4.34 -2.38 0.68
C ALA A 49 5.88 -2.34 0.79
N ILE A 50 6.53 -3.50 0.94
CA ILE A 50 8.00 -3.60 0.97
C ILE A 50 8.64 -3.18 -0.36
N LEU A 51 7.96 -3.42 -1.47
CA LEU A 51 8.48 -3.19 -2.82
C LEU A 51 8.01 -1.86 -3.44
N CYS A 52 7.21 -1.06 -2.74
CA CYS A 52 6.62 0.16 -3.30
C CYS A 52 7.66 1.19 -3.75
N SER A 53 8.83 1.22 -3.13
CA SER A 53 9.90 2.17 -3.46
C SER A 53 10.96 1.64 -4.43
N VAL A 54 10.94 0.35 -4.83
CA VAL A 54 12.03 -0.24 -5.65
C VAL A 54 12.23 0.46 -7.00
N GLY A 55 11.16 1.00 -7.58
CA GLY A 55 11.24 1.73 -8.84
C GLY A 55 11.98 3.07 -8.75
N LYS A 56 12.09 3.66 -7.56
CA LYS A 56 12.82 4.92 -7.33
C LYS A 56 14.32 4.78 -7.62
N PHE A 57 14.85 3.57 -7.51
CA PHE A 57 16.24 3.26 -7.90
C PHE A 57 16.51 3.56 -9.38
N VAL A 58 15.54 3.28 -10.26
CA VAL A 58 15.67 3.53 -11.69
C VAL A 58 15.45 5.02 -12.00
N SER A 59 14.35 5.57 -11.51
CA SER A 59 14.00 6.99 -11.69
C SER A 59 12.90 7.39 -10.70
N LEU A 60 12.96 8.64 -10.21
CA LEU A 60 11.87 9.21 -9.43
C LEU A 60 10.63 9.49 -10.27
N ARG A 61 10.80 9.70 -11.60
CA ARG A 61 9.68 9.80 -12.51
C ARG A 61 9.22 8.41 -12.90
N ASN A 62 7.91 8.18 -12.90
CA ASN A 62 7.29 6.90 -13.27
C ASN A 62 7.83 5.71 -12.47
N HIS A 63 8.24 5.93 -11.21
CA HIS A 63 8.80 4.88 -10.38
C HIS A 63 7.84 3.69 -10.19
N GLY A 64 6.51 3.90 -10.26
CA GLY A 64 5.53 2.83 -10.25
C GLY A 64 5.67 1.88 -11.44
N GLU A 65 5.88 2.41 -12.66
CA GLU A 65 6.12 1.61 -13.86
C GLU A 65 7.44 0.83 -13.76
N HIS A 66 8.49 1.47 -13.27
CA HIS A 66 9.77 0.78 -13.03
C HIS A 66 9.63 -0.31 -11.98
N ALA A 67 8.89 -0.06 -10.88
CA ALA A 67 8.64 -1.07 -9.86
C ALA A 67 7.85 -2.26 -10.42
N TYR A 68 6.83 -2.01 -11.26
CA TYR A 68 6.11 -3.07 -11.96
C TYR A 68 7.05 -4.00 -12.73
N HIS A 69 7.92 -3.43 -13.58
CA HIS A 69 8.84 -4.22 -14.39
C HIS A 69 9.87 -4.97 -13.54
N ILE A 70 10.35 -4.38 -12.46
CA ILE A 70 11.25 -5.07 -11.51
C ILE A 70 10.55 -6.28 -10.88
N VAL A 71 9.33 -6.09 -10.37
CA VAL A 71 8.54 -7.16 -9.74
C VAL A 71 8.23 -8.28 -10.74
N MET A 72 7.79 -7.93 -11.96
CA MET A 72 7.49 -8.93 -13.00
C MET A 72 8.72 -9.67 -13.49
N GLY A 73 9.87 -9.01 -13.54
CA GLY A 73 11.14 -9.60 -13.98
C GLY A 73 11.92 -10.40 -12.91
N THR A 74 11.37 -10.48 -11.69
CA THR A 74 12.08 -11.13 -10.56
C THR A 74 11.25 -12.28 -10.00
N ASP A 75 11.94 -13.38 -9.63
CA ASP A 75 11.31 -14.50 -8.95
C ASP A 75 11.12 -14.16 -7.46
N ILE A 76 9.88 -14.10 -7.00
CA ILE A 76 9.54 -13.87 -5.60
C ILE A 76 9.08 -15.17 -4.99
N PHE A 77 9.88 -15.72 -4.10
CA PHE A 77 9.59 -17.01 -3.46
C PHE A 77 8.26 -16.96 -2.70
N GLY A 78 7.42 -17.96 -2.94
CA GLY A 78 6.13 -18.09 -2.26
C GLY A 78 4.98 -17.32 -2.93
N LEU A 79 5.19 -16.70 -4.10
CA LEU A 79 4.13 -16.18 -4.98
C LEU A 79 3.94 -17.07 -6.20
N SER A 80 2.68 -17.25 -6.62
CA SER A 80 2.37 -17.73 -7.96
C SER A 80 2.52 -16.59 -8.98
N GLU A 81 2.54 -16.91 -10.28
CA GLU A 81 2.61 -15.89 -11.34
C GLU A 81 1.40 -14.94 -11.28
N GLU A 82 0.21 -15.47 -10.98
CA GLU A 82 -1.00 -14.68 -10.82
C GLU A 82 -0.89 -13.71 -9.64
N GLU A 83 -0.35 -14.16 -8.51
CA GLU A 83 -0.11 -13.33 -7.34
C GLU A 83 0.99 -12.29 -7.57
N LYS A 84 2.03 -12.65 -8.33
CA LYS A 84 3.08 -11.72 -8.74
C LYS A 84 2.50 -10.59 -9.60
N GLN A 85 1.58 -10.91 -10.53
CA GLN A 85 0.86 -9.90 -11.30
C GLN A 85 0.05 -8.95 -10.40
N VAL A 86 -0.62 -9.47 -9.37
CA VAL A 86 -1.34 -8.64 -8.40
C VAL A 86 -0.38 -7.69 -7.68
N VAL A 87 0.72 -8.20 -7.12
CA VAL A 87 1.72 -7.38 -6.42
C VAL A 87 2.31 -6.33 -7.36
N ALA A 88 2.68 -6.70 -8.59
CA ALA A 88 3.22 -5.78 -9.59
C ALA A 88 2.25 -4.64 -9.91
N ASN A 89 0.96 -4.93 -10.06
CA ASN A 89 -0.05 -3.90 -10.29
C ASN A 89 -0.27 -3.02 -9.05
N VAL A 90 -0.21 -3.57 -7.83
CA VAL A 90 -0.31 -2.76 -6.61
C VAL A 90 0.84 -1.76 -6.53
N VAL A 91 2.08 -2.19 -6.79
CA VAL A 91 3.23 -1.26 -6.81
C VAL A 91 3.21 -0.29 -7.98
N TYR A 92 2.57 -0.63 -9.10
CA TYR A 92 2.34 0.30 -10.21
C TYR A 92 1.43 1.46 -9.80
N TYR A 93 0.29 1.13 -9.19
CA TYR A 93 -0.76 2.11 -8.90
C TYR A 93 -0.65 2.79 -7.53
N HIS A 94 0.23 2.34 -6.62
CA HIS A 94 0.27 2.90 -5.26
C HIS A 94 0.54 4.40 -5.21
N TYR A 95 1.25 4.93 -6.19
CA TYR A 95 1.66 6.34 -6.22
C TYR A 95 0.77 7.20 -7.13
N LYS A 96 0.34 6.68 -8.28
CA LYS A 96 -0.32 7.48 -9.31
C LYS A 96 -1.40 6.69 -10.06
N GLY A 97 -2.44 7.41 -10.43
CA GLY A 97 -3.52 6.85 -11.26
C GLY A 97 -4.52 6.02 -10.46
N THR A 98 -5.54 5.57 -11.11
CA THR A 98 -6.54 4.64 -10.61
C THR A 98 -6.48 3.40 -11.49
N PRO A 99 -6.53 2.18 -10.93
CA PRO A 99 -6.59 0.97 -11.74
C PRO A 99 -7.67 1.08 -12.81
N SER A 100 -7.29 0.88 -14.08
CA SER A 100 -8.17 1.08 -15.24
C SER A 100 -7.91 0.03 -16.29
N ASP A 101 -8.96 -0.40 -16.99
CA ASP A 101 -8.87 -1.27 -18.17
C ASP A 101 -8.21 -0.60 -19.38
N ASP A 102 -7.96 0.70 -19.32
CA ASP A 102 -7.15 1.41 -20.31
C ASP A 102 -5.66 1.06 -20.21
N ASP A 103 -5.21 0.60 -19.05
CA ASP A 103 -3.85 0.15 -18.83
C ASP A 103 -3.69 -1.34 -19.13
N ASP A 104 -2.77 -1.69 -20.02
CA ASP A 104 -2.54 -3.07 -20.46
C ASP A 104 -2.25 -4.03 -19.30
N CYS A 105 -1.49 -3.57 -18.30
CA CYS A 105 -1.11 -4.38 -17.15
C CYS A 105 -2.31 -4.75 -16.26
N PHE A 106 -3.34 -3.92 -16.22
CA PHE A 106 -4.56 -4.16 -15.44
C PHE A 106 -5.62 -4.91 -16.27
N ARG A 107 -5.77 -4.56 -17.56
CA ARG A 107 -6.76 -5.16 -18.47
C ARG A 107 -6.62 -6.68 -18.59
N VAL A 108 -5.38 -7.20 -18.57
CA VAL A 108 -5.12 -8.65 -18.71
C VAL A 108 -5.43 -9.46 -17.46
N LEU A 109 -5.73 -8.81 -16.34
CA LEU A 109 -6.04 -9.47 -15.08
C LEU A 109 -7.44 -10.10 -15.10
N THR A 110 -7.60 -11.18 -14.36
CA THR A 110 -8.92 -11.75 -14.09
C THR A 110 -9.73 -10.82 -13.18
N GLU A 111 -11.05 -10.95 -13.17
CA GLU A 111 -11.93 -10.13 -12.32
C GLU A 111 -11.55 -10.23 -10.82
N LEU A 112 -11.16 -11.41 -10.35
CA LEU A 112 -10.68 -11.59 -8.98
C LEU A 112 -9.40 -10.80 -8.71
N GLN A 113 -8.42 -10.88 -9.63
CA GLN A 113 -7.18 -10.12 -9.50
C GLN A 113 -7.43 -8.61 -9.55
N LYS A 114 -8.35 -8.13 -10.39
CA LYS A 114 -8.76 -6.72 -10.45
C LYS A 114 -9.31 -6.25 -9.11
N ILE A 115 -10.18 -7.04 -8.48
CA ILE A 115 -10.71 -6.75 -7.14
C ILE A 115 -9.58 -6.74 -6.10
N GLN A 116 -8.65 -7.69 -6.15
CA GLN A 116 -7.49 -7.73 -5.27
C GLN A 116 -6.64 -6.47 -5.42
N VAL A 117 -6.23 -6.15 -6.63
CA VAL A 117 -5.42 -4.95 -6.93
C VAL A 117 -6.09 -3.69 -6.41
N THR A 118 -7.37 -3.50 -6.74
CA THR A 118 -8.13 -2.31 -6.37
C THR A 118 -8.19 -2.10 -4.86
N LYS A 119 -8.49 -3.16 -4.09
CA LYS A 119 -8.52 -3.11 -2.63
C LYS A 119 -7.13 -2.89 -2.02
N LEU A 120 -6.12 -3.59 -2.52
CA LEU A 120 -4.76 -3.49 -1.99
C LEU A 120 -4.11 -2.13 -2.33
N VAL A 121 -4.37 -1.56 -3.51
CA VAL A 121 -3.95 -0.20 -3.86
C VAL A 121 -4.54 0.82 -2.88
N ALA A 122 -5.84 0.72 -2.56
CA ALA A 122 -6.48 1.62 -1.62
C ALA A 122 -5.80 1.57 -0.24
N ILE A 123 -5.46 0.38 0.26
CA ILE A 123 -4.77 0.19 1.54
C ILE A 123 -3.34 0.76 1.49
N VAL A 124 -2.55 0.38 0.47
CA VAL A 124 -1.14 0.80 0.39
C VAL A 124 -1.03 2.32 0.25
N ARG A 125 -1.94 2.99 -0.48
CA ARG A 125 -1.96 4.45 -0.59
C ARG A 125 -2.17 5.15 0.74
N VAL A 126 -3.19 4.77 1.50
CA VAL A 126 -3.42 5.38 2.82
C VAL A 126 -2.30 5.04 3.79
N ALA A 127 -1.67 3.87 3.67
CA ALA A 127 -0.49 3.52 4.46
C ALA A 127 0.73 4.39 4.08
N CYS A 128 1.01 4.58 2.78
CA CYS A 128 2.07 5.47 2.30
C CYS A 128 1.86 6.92 2.75
N SER A 129 0.59 7.39 2.77
CA SER A 129 0.28 8.75 3.17
C SER A 129 0.62 9.05 4.63
N LEU A 130 0.61 8.03 5.51
CA LEU A 130 0.99 8.16 6.93
C LEU A 130 2.50 8.38 7.15
N ASP A 131 3.33 8.15 6.14
CA ASP A 131 4.76 8.49 6.16
C ASP A 131 5.17 9.23 4.87
N ALA A 132 4.30 10.15 4.41
CA ALA A 132 4.47 10.89 3.15
C ALA A 132 5.80 11.66 3.07
N GLY A 133 6.30 12.12 4.20
CA GLY A 133 7.59 12.81 4.32
C GLY A 133 8.80 11.89 4.50
N SER A 134 8.62 10.58 4.60
CA SER A 134 9.67 9.58 4.92
C SER A 134 10.48 9.94 6.17
N ASN A 135 9.83 10.56 7.16
CA ASN A 135 10.46 11.04 8.39
C ASN A 135 9.98 10.30 9.66
N GLN A 136 9.16 9.25 9.50
CA GLN A 136 8.67 8.39 10.58
C GLN A 136 8.09 9.17 11.76
N LYS A 137 7.25 10.17 11.48
CA LYS A 137 6.68 11.06 12.50
C LYS A 137 5.57 10.41 13.34
N ILE A 138 5.01 9.30 12.88
CA ILE A 138 3.92 8.59 13.54
C ILE A 138 4.47 7.40 14.31
N ASP A 139 4.47 7.48 15.64
CA ASP A 139 4.95 6.43 16.53
C ASP A 139 4.07 5.17 16.47
N GLU A 140 2.74 5.37 16.48
CA GLU A 140 1.77 4.28 16.57
C GLU A 140 0.46 4.66 15.91
N ILE A 141 -0.23 3.65 15.34
CA ILE A 141 -1.60 3.79 14.88
C ILE A 141 -2.51 2.77 15.56
N ARG A 142 -3.73 3.17 15.83
CA ARG A 142 -4.82 2.29 16.23
C ARG A 142 -6.01 2.52 15.31
N LEU A 143 -6.59 1.46 14.80
CA LEU A 143 -7.75 1.51 13.92
C LEU A 143 -9.01 1.15 14.71
N GLU A 144 -10.03 2.00 14.60
CA GLU A 144 -11.33 1.80 15.23
C GLU A 144 -12.42 1.92 14.16
N GLU A 145 -13.19 0.86 13.98
CA GLU A 145 -14.35 0.90 13.11
C GLU A 145 -15.57 1.29 13.92
N LYS A 146 -16.25 2.34 13.49
CA LYS A 146 -17.49 2.83 14.12
C LYS A 146 -18.51 3.12 13.03
N ASP A 147 -19.63 2.43 13.08
CA ASP A 147 -20.71 2.53 12.08
C ASP A 147 -20.18 2.24 10.65
N LYS A 148 -20.05 3.27 9.83
CA LYS A 148 -19.51 3.22 8.45
C LYS A 148 -18.22 4.01 8.30
N GLU A 149 -17.51 4.25 9.37
CA GLU A 149 -16.27 5.00 9.41
C GLU A 149 -15.15 4.16 10.00
N LEU A 150 -13.96 4.22 9.40
CA LEU A 150 -12.72 3.70 9.93
C LEU A 150 -11.90 4.87 10.46
N ILE A 151 -11.77 4.97 11.78
CA ILE A 151 -11.00 6.04 12.42
C ILE A 151 -9.58 5.57 12.64
N VAL A 152 -8.63 6.30 12.09
CA VAL A 152 -7.19 6.08 12.28
C VAL A 152 -6.68 7.01 13.38
N HIS A 153 -6.54 6.48 14.59
CA HIS A 153 -5.92 7.20 15.70
C HIS A 153 -4.41 7.12 15.56
N VAL A 154 -3.74 8.26 15.55
CA VAL A 154 -2.28 8.34 15.48
C VAL A 154 -1.69 8.93 16.74
N ARG A 155 -0.59 8.34 17.21
CA ARG A 155 0.24 8.92 18.24
C ARG A 155 1.47 9.54 17.59
N THR A 156 1.65 10.83 17.82
CA THR A 156 2.79 11.60 17.31
C THR A 156 3.09 12.78 18.21
N LYS A 157 4.35 13.21 18.22
CA LYS A 157 4.81 14.46 18.84
C LYS A 157 5.21 15.51 17.80
N GLU A 158 5.17 15.11 16.53
CA GLU A 158 5.64 15.89 15.41
C GLU A 158 4.48 16.55 14.66
N ASN A 159 4.83 17.53 13.82
CA ASN A 159 3.86 18.10 12.89
C ASN A 159 3.66 17.17 11.68
N ILE A 160 2.45 16.63 11.56
CA ILE A 160 2.04 15.70 10.50
C ILE A 160 1.14 16.37 9.44
N SER A 161 1.31 17.68 9.20
CA SER A 161 0.45 18.39 8.23
C SER A 161 0.55 17.83 6.81
N LEU A 162 1.73 17.37 6.40
CA LEU A 162 1.94 16.75 5.09
C LEU A 162 1.23 15.38 5.02
N GLU A 163 1.42 14.56 6.05
CA GLU A 163 0.80 13.24 6.18
C GLU A 163 -0.74 13.38 6.22
N TRP A 164 -1.24 14.34 6.98
CA TRP A 164 -2.68 14.66 7.04
C TRP A 164 -3.26 15.05 5.69
N TRP A 165 -2.59 15.96 4.98
CA TRP A 165 -3.04 16.41 3.67
C TRP A 165 -3.02 15.25 2.64
N THR A 166 -1.96 14.47 2.63
CA THR A 166 -1.81 13.33 1.73
C THR A 166 -2.84 12.24 2.04
N PHE A 167 -3.05 11.96 3.34
CA PHE A 167 -4.05 11.00 3.79
C PHE A 167 -5.46 11.39 3.34
N ASN A 168 -5.86 12.64 3.52
CA ASN A 168 -7.18 13.12 3.10
C ASN A 168 -7.38 13.03 1.58
N ARG A 169 -6.34 13.20 0.80
CA ARG A 169 -6.40 12.97 -0.65
C ARG A 169 -6.63 11.49 -0.98
N ASP A 170 -5.88 10.62 -0.36
CA ASP A 170 -5.90 9.18 -0.67
C ASP A 170 -7.09 8.45 -0.02
N SER A 171 -7.68 9.03 1.04
CA SER A 171 -8.88 8.53 1.70
C SER A 171 -10.11 8.50 0.77
N ILE A 172 -10.17 9.40 -0.22
CA ILE A 172 -11.28 9.45 -1.19
C ILE A 172 -11.36 8.11 -1.93
N TYR A 173 -10.25 7.66 -2.51
CA TYR A 173 -10.19 6.38 -3.22
C TYR A 173 -10.48 5.19 -2.29
N PHE A 174 -9.95 5.21 -1.06
CA PHE A 174 -10.24 4.18 -0.07
C PHE A 174 -11.74 4.10 0.23
N SER A 175 -12.40 5.24 0.43
CA SER A 175 -13.83 5.31 0.75
C SER A 175 -14.69 4.78 -0.41
N GLU A 176 -14.33 5.08 -1.64
CA GLU A 176 -15.01 4.55 -2.84
C GLU A 176 -14.92 3.03 -2.91
N ILE A 177 -13.73 2.46 -2.62
CA ILE A 177 -13.48 1.02 -2.76
C ILE A 177 -14.11 0.20 -1.63
N PHE A 178 -14.06 0.69 -0.39
CA PHE A 178 -14.56 -0.03 0.78
C PHE A 178 -16.00 0.33 1.16
N GLY A 179 -16.57 1.38 0.57
CA GLY A 179 -17.93 1.85 0.88
C GLY A 179 -18.06 2.35 2.32
N MET A 180 -16.96 2.85 2.89
CA MET A 180 -16.89 3.39 4.24
C MET A 180 -15.98 4.63 4.29
N GLU A 181 -16.30 5.59 5.12
CA GLU A 181 -15.45 6.74 5.33
C GLU A 181 -14.17 6.33 6.10
N ILE A 182 -13.10 7.08 5.90
CA ILE A 182 -11.88 6.92 6.69
C ILE A 182 -11.38 8.29 7.13
N SER A 183 -11.08 8.42 8.41
CA SER A 183 -10.61 9.67 9.00
C SER A 183 -9.35 9.47 9.82
N LEU A 184 -8.55 10.53 9.96
CA LEU A 184 -7.33 10.57 10.75
C LEU A 184 -7.53 11.44 11.98
N THR A 185 -7.17 10.96 13.16
CA THR A 185 -7.24 11.70 14.42
C THR A 185 -5.94 11.61 15.19
N ILE A 186 -5.53 12.71 15.84
CA ILE A 186 -4.35 12.73 16.69
C ILE A 186 -4.78 12.48 18.13
N GLY A 187 -4.14 11.53 18.78
CA GLY A 187 -4.44 11.13 20.17
C GLY A 187 -5.36 9.92 20.28
N GLY A 188 -5.47 9.35 21.49
CA GLY A 188 -6.37 8.22 21.75
C GLY A 188 -5.77 6.83 21.51
N VAL A 189 -4.44 6.73 21.36
CA VAL A 189 -3.70 5.44 21.30
C VAL A 189 -3.22 5.05 22.67
#